data_6ba25f0493e9dd5b9ce1d15d51dcef11
#
_entry.id   6ba25f0493e9dd5b9ce1d15d51dcef11
#
_cell.length_a   1.000
_cell.length_b   1.000
_cell.length_c   1.000
_cell.angle_alpha   90.00
_cell.angle_beta   90.00
_cell.angle_gamma   90.00
#
_symmetry.space_group_name_H-M   'P 1'
#
loop_
_entity.id
_entity.type
_entity.pdbx_description
1 polymer ?
#
loop_
_entity_poly.entity_id
_entity_poly.type
_entity_poly.pdbx_seq_one_letter_code
_entity_poly.pdbx_strand_id
1 'polypeptide(L)'
;MLLRRALLATGLLGTCLLAGGCNGSALYAPGPPPPEEITVRVFGDPDEPVVNAEIGSGQGMLGRTDATGAAKFKLDGADGTRFDLAVTCPADHGGMSRPFKVVLRRGSRAPEYTTTCKRTVRTAVVAVRASGGSGLPVKHLGRELARIDEAGMALVHLDMKVGETFTLTLDTSDPKYRLLRPQNPEVSFSVLDSDELYTFDPKFHEERAIVKRAAVVGPHVPKRIN
;
A
#
# COMPACT_ATOMS: atom_id res chain seq x y z
N MET A 1 23.51 -57.23 -39.13
CA MET A 1 24.94 -57.29 -39.41
C MET A 1 25.62 -57.13 -38.05
N LEU A 2 25.99 -58.25 -37.41
CA LEU A 2 27.32 -58.82 -37.35
C LEU A 2 28.34 -57.78 -36.78
N LEU A 3 29.00 -57.95 -35.69
CA LEU A 3 29.86 -59.06 -35.25
C LEU A 3 30.17 -59.05 -33.74
N ARG A 4 30.06 -60.20 -33.18
CA ARG A 4 30.71 -60.72 -31.96
C ARG A 4 32.21 -60.43 -31.90
N ARG A 5 32.76 -60.24 -30.71
CA ARG A 5 34.01 -60.89 -30.28
C ARG A 5 34.06 -61.05 -28.76
N ALA A 6 34.03 -62.27 -28.36
CA ALA A 6 34.44 -62.75 -27.04
C ALA A 6 35.97 -62.87 -26.95
N LEU A 7 36.54 -62.58 -25.80
CA LEU A 7 37.88 -63.06 -25.43
C LEU A 7 37.89 -63.42 -23.94
N LEU A 8 37.97 -64.68 -23.72
CA LEU A 8 38.35 -65.31 -22.46
C LEU A 8 39.82 -65.02 -22.14
N ALA A 9 40.16 -64.72 -20.92
CA ALA A 9 41.47 -64.95 -20.36
C ALA A 9 41.35 -65.35 -18.89
N THR A 10 41.74 -66.54 -18.68
CA THR A 10 41.87 -67.37 -17.47
C THR A 10 43.02 -66.87 -16.57
N GLY A 11 42.86 -66.98 -15.26
CA GLY A 11 43.93 -67.41 -14.37
C GLY A 11 44.58 -66.36 -13.50
N LEU A 12 44.35 -66.36 -12.22
CA LEU A 12 45.34 -66.85 -11.23
C LEU A 12 44.82 -66.76 -9.79
N LEU A 13 44.77 -67.90 -9.15
CA LEU A 13 44.63 -68.04 -7.70
C LEU A 13 45.79 -67.27 -7.01
N GLY A 14 45.44 -66.39 -6.10
CA GLY A 14 46.36 -65.78 -5.18
C GLY A 14 45.72 -65.77 -3.79
N THR A 15 45.96 -66.86 -3.03
CA THR A 15 45.68 -67.01 -1.62
C THR A 15 46.55 -66.04 -0.82
N CYS A 16 45.99 -65.03 -0.18
CA CYS A 16 46.61 -64.32 0.93
C CYS A 16 45.62 -64.24 2.10
N LEU A 17 45.79 -65.28 2.99
CA LEU A 17 45.44 -65.17 4.39
C LEU A 17 46.46 -64.26 5.04
N LEU A 18 46.07 -63.13 5.59
CA LEU A 18 46.69 -62.50 6.77
C LEU A 18 45.64 -61.55 7.40
N ALA A 19 45.38 -61.87 8.64
CA ALA A 19 44.57 -61.14 9.56
C ALA A 19 45.03 -59.68 9.70
N GLY A 20 44.14 -58.75 9.48
CA GLY A 20 44.29 -57.34 9.81
C GLY A 20 42.94 -56.73 9.97
N GLY A 21 42.44 -56.71 11.20
CA GLY A 21 41.17 -56.04 11.52
C GLY A 21 41.24 -54.58 11.15
N CYS A 22 40.72 -54.22 9.99
CA CYS A 22 40.30 -52.84 9.71
C CYS A 22 38.91 -52.65 10.36
N ASN A 23 38.95 -52.22 11.62
CA ASN A 23 37.83 -51.48 12.17
C ASN A 23 37.64 -50.23 11.29
N GLY A 24 37.01 -50.40 10.15
CA GLY A 24 36.46 -49.31 9.38
C GLY A 24 35.28 -48.74 10.20
N SER A 25 35.60 -47.82 11.10
CA SER A 25 34.61 -46.88 11.56
C SER A 25 34.09 -46.22 10.28
N ALA A 26 33.01 -46.75 9.71
CA ALA A 26 32.27 -46.05 8.70
C ALA A 26 31.96 -44.68 9.33
N LEU A 27 32.71 -43.65 8.87
CA LEU A 27 32.41 -42.28 9.23
C LEU A 27 30.99 -42.07 8.74
N TYR A 28 30.04 -42.19 9.66
CA TYR A 28 28.65 -41.93 9.44
C TYR A 28 28.58 -40.45 9.10
N ALA A 29 28.59 -40.12 7.83
CA ALA A 29 28.37 -38.74 7.39
C ALA A 29 27.02 -38.35 7.96
N PRO A 30 26.93 -37.32 8.79
CA PRO A 30 25.65 -36.88 9.33
C PRO A 30 24.69 -36.62 8.14
N GLY A 31 23.52 -37.24 8.17
CA GLY A 31 22.51 -37.03 7.16
C GLY A 31 22.16 -35.56 7.04
N PRO A 32 21.52 -35.16 5.93
CA PRO A 32 21.08 -33.78 5.78
C PRO A 32 20.24 -33.37 6.98
N PRO A 33 20.41 -32.15 7.49
CA PRO A 33 19.66 -31.69 8.66
C PRO A 33 18.16 -31.67 8.32
N PRO A 34 17.25 -31.96 9.27
CA PRO A 34 15.81 -31.94 9.02
C PRO A 34 15.34 -30.56 8.59
N PRO A 35 14.21 -30.47 7.82
CA PRO A 35 13.61 -29.18 7.47
C PRO A 35 13.31 -28.34 8.71
N GLU A 36 13.58 -27.04 8.63
CA GLU A 36 13.30 -26.07 9.68
C GLU A 36 11.99 -25.35 9.40
N GLU A 37 11.07 -25.31 10.37
CA GLU A 37 9.84 -24.52 10.26
C GLU A 37 10.15 -23.05 10.51
N ILE A 38 9.72 -22.20 9.59
CA ILE A 38 9.79 -20.74 9.73
C ILE A 38 8.41 -20.13 9.68
N THR A 39 8.26 -18.98 10.32
CA THR A 39 7.06 -18.17 10.28
C THR A 39 7.38 -16.85 9.59
N VAL A 40 6.57 -16.48 8.59
CA VAL A 40 6.61 -15.15 7.98
C VAL A 40 5.32 -14.42 8.32
N ARG A 41 5.44 -13.22 8.92
CA ARG A 41 4.30 -12.34 9.18
C ARG A 41 4.26 -11.21 8.18
N VAL A 42 3.08 -10.94 7.65
CA VAL A 42 2.85 -9.85 6.70
C VAL A 42 1.87 -8.86 7.33
N PHE A 43 2.30 -7.59 7.38
CA PHE A 43 1.49 -6.49 7.90
C PHE A 43 1.25 -5.45 6.81
N GLY A 44 0.07 -4.83 6.83
CA GLY A 44 -0.30 -3.70 5.99
C GLY A 44 0.08 -2.37 6.64
N ASP A 45 -0.86 -1.83 7.36
CA ASP A 45 -0.66 -0.68 8.25
C ASP A 45 -0.10 -1.15 9.62
N PRO A 46 0.31 -0.24 10.51
CA PRO A 46 0.79 -0.62 11.83
C PRO A 46 -0.18 -1.58 12.51
N ASP A 47 0.34 -2.76 12.87
CA ASP A 47 -0.39 -3.84 13.57
C ASP A 47 -1.57 -4.47 12.80
N GLU A 48 -1.81 -4.11 11.54
CA GLU A 48 -2.86 -4.73 10.71
C GLU A 48 -2.32 -5.96 9.97
N PRO A 49 -2.76 -7.19 10.32
CA PRO A 49 -2.31 -8.39 9.64
C PRO A 49 -2.89 -8.47 8.23
N VAL A 50 -2.06 -8.83 7.25
CA VAL A 50 -2.51 -9.03 5.86
C VAL A 50 -2.80 -10.50 5.62
N VAL A 51 -4.07 -10.80 5.33
CA VAL A 51 -4.56 -12.14 5.02
C VAL A 51 -4.37 -12.46 3.54
N ASN A 52 -4.15 -13.74 3.21
CA ASN A 52 -3.98 -14.22 1.83
C ASN A 52 -2.78 -13.64 1.06
N ALA A 53 -1.78 -13.06 1.73
CA ALA A 53 -0.52 -12.76 1.07
C ALA A 53 0.22 -14.07 0.75
N GLU A 54 0.72 -14.20 -0.48
CA GLU A 54 1.40 -15.41 -0.94
C GLU A 54 2.91 -15.28 -0.73
N ILE A 55 3.49 -16.27 -0.07
CA ILE A 55 4.94 -16.37 0.10
C ILE A 55 5.47 -17.39 -0.89
N GLY A 56 6.42 -17.00 -1.70
CA GLY A 56 7.01 -17.83 -2.72
C GLY A 56 8.53 -17.74 -2.79
N SER A 57 9.11 -18.66 -3.53
CA SER A 57 10.52 -18.65 -3.93
C SER A 57 10.60 -18.82 -5.44
N GLY A 58 11.81 -18.77 -6.01
CA GLY A 58 12.01 -19.09 -7.44
C GLY A 58 11.53 -20.49 -7.86
N GLN A 59 11.24 -21.38 -6.90
CA GLN A 59 10.75 -22.74 -7.11
C GLN A 59 9.21 -22.88 -6.99
N GLY A 60 8.52 -21.82 -6.56
CA GLY A 60 7.06 -21.82 -6.44
C GLY A 60 6.53 -21.27 -5.11
N MET A 61 5.23 -21.42 -4.90
CA MET A 61 4.55 -20.99 -3.68
C MET A 61 4.93 -21.89 -2.50
N LEU A 62 5.32 -21.28 -1.38
CA LEU A 62 5.67 -21.93 -0.12
C LEU A 62 4.52 -21.92 0.89
N GLY A 63 3.73 -20.84 0.90
CA GLY A 63 2.61 -20.71 1.82
C GLY A 63 1.81 -19.44 1.57
N ARG A 64 0.73 -19.29 2.34
CA ARG A 64 -0.17 -18.12 2.30
C ARG A 64 -0.47 -17.70 3.73
N THR A 65 -0.58 -16.40 3.98
CA THR A 65 -0.89 -15.88 5.30
C THR A 65 -2.33 -16.17 5.71
N ASP A 66 -2.49 -16.52 6.98
CA ASP A 66 -3.77 -16.76 7.65
C ASP A 66 -4.41 -15.45 8.19
N ALA A 67 -5.47 -15.59 8.98
CA ALA A 67 -6.18 -14.46 9.61
C ALA A 67 -5.31 -13.63 10.57
N THR A 68 -4.17 -14.16 11.02
CA THR A 68 -3.20 -13.46 11.88
C THR A 68 -2.06 -12.83 11.08
N GLY A 69 -2.13 -12.88 9.74
CA GLY A 69 -1.07 -12.43 8.85
C GLY A 69 0.15 -13.35 8.82
N ALA A 70 0.07 -14.56 9.38
CA ALA A 70 1.18 -15.49 9.49
C ALA A 70 1.11 -16.59 8.42
N ALA A 71 2.24 -16.87 7.77
CA ALA A 71 2.45 -18.03 6.93
C ALA A 71 3.54 -18.92 7.55
N LYS A 72 3.27 -20.22 7.70
CA LYS A 72 4.21 -21.22 8.23
C LYS A 72 4.56 -22.22 7.15
N PHE A 73 5.83 -22.45 6.94
CA PHE A 73 6.34 -23.42 5.97
C PHE A 73 7.72 -23.92 6.37
N LYS A 74 8.20 -24.98 5.72
CA LYS A 74 9.49 -25.61 6.02
C LYS A 74 10.50 -25.26 4.94
N LEU A 75 11.73 -24.97 5.37
CA LEU A 75 12.87 -24.79 4.49
C LEU A 75 13.97 -25.82 4.80
N ASP A 76 14.54 -26.37 3.73
CA ASP A 76 15.66 -27.30 3.79
C ASP A 76 16.99 -26.55 3.63
N GLY A 77 17.91 -26.71 4.54
CA GLY A 77 19.22 -26.09 4.47
C GLY A 77 20.02 -26.23 5.74
N ALA A 78 21.32 -25.96 5.66
CA ALA A 78 22.17 -25.84 6.82
C ALA A 78 21.91 -24.52 7.56
N ASP A 79 22.37 -24.43 8.83
CA ASP A 79 22.33 -23.15 9.54
C ASP A 79 23.11 -22.08 8.77
N GLY A 80 22.55 -20.87 8.68
CA GLY A 80 23.11 -19.76 7.90
C GLY A 80 22.75 -19.76 6.40
N THR A 81 22.04 -20.77 5.88
CA THR A 81 21.57 -20.78 4.48
C THR A 81 20.66 -19.57 4.22
N ARG A 82 20.86 -18.90 3.09
CA ARG A 82 20.09 -17.74 2.67
C ARG A 82 19.08 -18.14 1.61
N PHE A 83 17.87 -17.63 1.75
CA PHE A 83 16.78 -17.82 0.80
C PHE A 83 16.30 -16.46 0.30
N ASP A 84 16.19 -16.30 -1.01
CA ASP A 84 15.51 -15.18 -1.63
C ASP A 84 14.05 -15.58 -1.83
N LEU A 85 13.20 -15.03 -0.99
CA LEU A 85 11.76 -15.22 -1.01
C LEU A 85 11.09 -13.97 -1.57
N ALA A 86 9.83 -14.12 -1.95
CA ALA A 86 8.99 -13.00 -2.34
C ALA A 86 7.62 -13.11 -1.66
N VAL A 87 7.07 -11.98 -1.26
CA VAL A 87 5.68 -11.85 -0.85
C VAL A 87 4.89 -11.22 -1.99
N THR A 88 3.85 -11.89 -2.45
CA THR A 88 2.86 -11.33 -3.37
C THR A 88 1.69 -10.82 -2.55
N CYS A 89 1.54 -9.50 -2.53
CA CYS A 89 0.48 -8.85 -1.77
C CYS A 89 -0.89 -9.07 -2.41
N PRO A 90 -2.00 -9.12 -1.65
CA PRO A 90 -3.36 -9.13 -2.19
C PRO A 90 -3.63 -7.90 -3.08
N ALA A 91 -4.69 -7.97 -3.90
CA ALA A 91 -5.00 -6.92 -4.88
C ALA A 91 -5.25 -5.54 -4.26
N ASP A 92 -5.91 -5.49 -3.12
CA ASP A 92 -6.16 -4.28 -2.32
C ASP A 92 -4.89 -3.68 -1.68
N HIS A 93 -3.81 -4.47 -1.63
CA HIS A 93 -2.46 -4.09 -1.20
C HIS A 93 -1.47 -4.01 -2.38
N GLY A 94 -1.96 -3.81 -3.60
CA GLY A 94 -1.18 -3.57 -4.79
C GLY A 94 -0.85 -4.78 -5.65
N GLY A 95 -1.13 -6.01 -5.21
CA GLY A 95 -0.94 -7.23 -6.00
C GLY A 95 0.50 -7.51 -6.45
N MET A 96 1.47 -6.70 -6.01
CA MET A 96 2.86 -6.79 -6.46
C MET A 96 3.67 -7.75 -5.60
N SER A 97 4.59 -8.46 -6.26
CA SER A 97 5.57 -9.30 -5.57
C SER A 97 6.74 -8.44 -5.06
N ARG A 98 7.07 -8.61 -3.76
CA ARG A 98 8.18 -7.90 -3.10
C ARG A 98 9.22 -8.90 -2.60
N PRO A 99 10.48 -8.80 -3.06
CA PRO A 99 11.53 -9.69 -2.59
C PRO A 99 11.92 -9.38 -1.14
N PHE A 100 12.23 -10.41 -0.37
CA PHE A 100 12.84 -10.32 0.95
C PHE A 100 13.75 -11.50 1.20
N LYS A 101 14.72 -11.32 2.12
CA LYS A 101 15.72 -12.32 2.40
C LYS A 101 15.49 -12.98 3.75
N VAL A 102 15.60 -14.30 3.76
CA VAL A 102 15.53 -15.14 4.95
C VAL A 102 16.88 -15.81 5.15
N VAL A 103 17.37 -15.81 6.38
CA VAL A 103 18.58 -16.56 6.77
C VAL A 103 18.15 -17.63 7.75
N LEU A 104 18.25 -18.89 7.34
CA LEU A 104 17.90 -20.01 8.20
C LEU A 104 18.76 -19.99 9.48
N ARG A 105 18.12 -19.99 10.64
CA ARG A 105 18.77 -20.06 11.94
C ARG A 105 18.19 -21.22 12.72
N ARG A 106 19.03 -22.22 12.95
CA ARG A 106 18.64 -23.39 13.74
C ARG A 106 18.86 -23.09 15.22
N GLY A 107 17.82 -23.22 15.99
CA GLY A 107 17.84 -22.90 17.41
C GLY A 107 16.66 -23.49 18.16
N SER A 108 16.52 -23.13 19.42
CA SER A 108 15.42 -23.59 20.29
C SER A 108 14.07 -22.98 19.96
N ARG A 109 14.03 -21.96 19.12
CA ARG A 109 12.81 -21.24 18.71
C ARG A 109 12.77 -21.12 17.20
N ALA A 110 11.62 -21.46 16.60
CA ALA A 110 11.39 -21.26 15.17
C ALA A 110 11.62 -19.79 14.78
N PRO A 111 12.41 -19.53 13.73
CA PRO A 111 12.68 -18.16 13.30
C PRO A 111 11.43 -17.49 12.73
N GLU A 112 11.24 -16.23 13.09
CA GLU A 112 10.13 -15.40 12.64
C GLU A 112 10.65 -14.20 11.85
N TYR A 113 10.02 -13.94 10.69
CA TYR A 113 10.38 -12.85 9.79
C TYR A 113 9.15 -11.97 9.54
N THR A 114 9.38 -10.68 9.36
CA THR A 114 8.31 -9.72 9.10
C THR A 114 8.53 -9.03 7.77
N THR A 115 7.47 -8.84 7.01
CA THR A 115 7.45 -8.05 5.78
C THR A 115 6.15 -7.26 5.68
N THR A 116 6.03 -6.34 4.72
CA THR A 116 4.89 -5.44 4.62
C THR A 116 4.23 -5.46 3.25
N CYS A 117 2.90 -5.39 3.24
CA CYS A 117 2.04 -5.18 2.08
C CYS A 117 1.13 -3.99 2.38
N LYS A 118 1.53 -2.78 1.99
CA LYS A 118 0.72 -1.57 2.24
C LYS A 118 -0.47 -1.48 1.31
N ARG A 119 -1.59 -0.93 1.79
CA ARG A 119 -2.77 -0.64 0.97
C ARG A 119 -2.43 0.37 -0.12
N THR A 120 -3.00 0.20 -1.30
CA THR A 120 -2.81 1.10 -2.44
C THR A 120 -3.93 2.12 -2.57
N VAL A 121 -5.07 1.86 -1.94
CA VAL A 121 -6.20 2.77 -1.84
C VAL A 121 -6.35 3.20 -0.39
N ARG A 122 -6.55 4.51 -0.18
CA ARG A 122 -6.74 5.14 1.12
C ARG A 122 -8.03 5.94 1.12
N THR A 123 -8.66 6.01 2.28
CA THR A 123 -9.81 6.89 2.47
C THR A 123 -9.31 8.26 2.91
N ALA A 124 -9.41 9.24 2.02
CA ALA A 124 -9.16 10.64 2.35
C ALA A 124 -10.41 11.22 3.01
N VAL A 125 -10.30 11.66 4.26
CA VAL A 125 -11.36 12.34 4.98
C VAL A 125 -11.05 13.82 5.02
N VAL A 126 -11.96 14.68 4.52
CA VAL A 126 -11.77 16.13 4.51
C VAL A 126 -12.82 16.80 5.37
N ALA A 127 -12.40 17.47 6.44
CA ALA A 127 -13.24 18.36 7.23
C ALA A 127 -13.28 19.73 6.56
N VAL A 128 -14.41 20.09 5.99
CA VAL A 128 -14.64 21.40 5.36
C VAL A 128 -15.30 22.32 6.39
N ARG A 129 -14.72 23.51 6.60
CA ARG A 129 -15.25 24.56 7.48
C ARG A 129 -15.47 25.81 6.65
N ALA A 130 -16.71 26.30 6.59
CA ALA A 130 -17.07 27.43 5.75
C ALA A 130 -18.02 28.38 6.50
N SER A 131 -17.46 29.14 7.45
CA SER A 131 -18.24 30.14 8.18
C SER A 131 -18.87 31.14 7.22
N GLY A 132 -20.20 31.30 7.29
CA GLY A 132 -20.97 32.13 6.34
C GLY A 132 -21.32 31.46 5.02
N GLY A 133 -20.91 30.17 4.84
CA GLY A 133 -21.15 29.38 3.64
C GLY A 133 -22.20 28.28 3.80
N SER A 134 -23.14 28.39 4.75
CA SER A 134 -24.17 27.38 4.93
C SER A 134 -24.96 27.11 3.63
N GLY A 135 -25.19 25.82 3.33
CA GLY A 135 -25.85 25.36 2.14
C GLY A 135 -24.98 25.32 0.88
N LEU A 136 -23.70 25.72 0.94
CA LEU A 136 -22.79 25.60 -0.20
C LEU A 136 -22.50 24.13 -0.52
N PRO A 137 -22.58 23.71 -1.79
CA PRO A 137 -22.17 22.36 -2.19
C PRO A 137 -20.65 22.26 -2.24
N VAL A 138 -20.12 21.17 -1.67
CA VAL A 138 -18.72 20.75 -1.80
C VAL A 138 -18.62 19.84 -3.00
N LYS A 139 -17.80 20.20 -3.97
CA LYS A 139 -17.68 19.47 -5.24
C LYS A 139 -16.27 18.92 -5.46
N HIS A 140 -16.22 17.76 -6.12
CA HIS A 140 -15.02 17.18 -6.71
C HIS A 140 -15.33 16.82 -8.16
N LEU A 141 -14.49 17.27 -9.10
CA LEU A 141 -14.71 17.06 -10.55
C LEU A 141 -16.14 17.44 -11.01
N GLY A 142 -16.70 18.53 -10.45
CA GLY A 142 -18.05 19.01 -10.77
C GLY A 142 -19.19 18.24 -10.09
N ARG A 143 -18.93 17.10 -9.45
CA ARG A 143 -19.92 16.31 -8.71
C ARG A 143 -20.01 16.78 -7.26
N GLU A 144 -21.23 17.01 -6.77
CA GLU A 144 -21.48 17.30 -5.36
C GLU A 144 -21.23 16.04 -4.52
N LEU A 145 -20.37 16.16 -3.50
CA LEU A 145 -20.04 15.10 -2.55
C LEU A 145 -20.72 15.31 -1.19
N ALA A 146 -20.84 16.56 -0.77
CA ALA A 146 -21.45 16.95 0.49
C ALA A 146 -21.99 18.38 0.38
N ARG A 147 -22.70 18.84 1.40
CA ARG A 147 -23.19 20.21 1.52
C ARG A 147 -22.87 20.75 2.90
N ILE A 148 -22.45 22.01 2.97
CA ILE A 148 -22.18 22.71 4.22
C ILE A 148 -23.47 22.81 5.01
N ASP A 149 -23.43 22.35 6.26
CA ASP A 149 -24.57 22.40 7.19
C ASP A 149 -24.79 23.80 7.79
N GLU A 150 -25.76 23.92 8.69
CA GLU A 150 -26.08 25.17 9.38
C GLU A 150 -24.97 25.61 10.34
N ALA A 151 -24.15 24.67 10.83
CA ALA A 151 -22.97 24.96 11.66
C ALA A 151 -21.76 25.43 10.82
N GLY A 152 -21.90 25.45 9.49
CA GLY A 152 -20.82 25.82 8.57
C GLY A 152 -19.81 24.70 8.34
N MET A 153 -20.22 23.43 8.46
CA MET A 153 -19.33 22.27 8.35
C MET A 153 -19.85 21.26 7.34
N ALA A 154 -18.92 20.50 6.73
CA ALA A 154 -19.21 19.28 6.00
C ALA A 154 -18.05 18.30 6.17
N LEU A 155 -18.35 17.00 6.06
CA LEU A 155 -17.36 15.94 6.03
C LEU A 155 -17.43 15.22 4.68
N VAL A 156 -16.29 15.10 4.01
CA VAL A 156 -16.17 14.44 2.71
C VAL A 156 -15.28 13.21 2.85
N HIS A 157 -15.73 12.09 2.28
CA HIS A 157 -14.98 10.83 2.21
C HIS A 157 -14.72 10.47 0.76
N LEU A 158 -13.47 10.19 0.42
CA LEU A 158 -13.02 9.82 -0.92
C LEU A 158 -12.04 8.66 -0.84
N ASP A 159 -12.34 7.57 -1.55
CA ASP A 159 -11.38 6.48 -1.72
C ASP A 159 -10.49 6.79 -2.93
N MET A 160 -9.20 6.98 -2.67
CA MET A 160 -8.22 7.45 -3.63
C MET A 160 -6.98 6.58 -3.59
N LYS A 161 -6.27 6.48 -4.71
CA LYS A 161 -4.96 5.78 -4.72
C LYS A 161 -3.89 6.63 -4.05
N VAL A 162 -2.99 5.94 -3.37
CA VAL A 162 -1.77 6.58 -2.81
C VAL A 162 -1.02 7.32 -3.91
N GLY A 163 -0.68 8.58 -3.64
CA GLY A 163 0.01 9.48 -4.58
C GLY A 163 -0.92 10.22 -5.55
N GLU A 164 -2.22 9.92 -5.61
CA GLU A 164 -3.17 10.72 -6.38
C GLU A 164 -3.44 12.07 -5.71
N THR A 165 -3.75 13.06 -6.53
CA THR A 165 -4.15 14.40 -6.06
C THR A 165 -5.62 14.62 -6.40
N PHE A 166 -6.38 15.19 -5.45
CA PHE A 166 -7.77 15.57 -5.66
C PHE A 166 -8.00 17.02 -5.25
N THR A 167 -8.95 17.67 -5.91
CA THR A 167 -9.31 19.06 -5.64
C THR A 167 -10.76 19.14 -5.19
N LEU A 168 -11.00 19.84 -4.10
CA LEU A 168 -12.34 20.19 -3.63
C LEU A 168 -12.61 21.65 -3.93
N THR A 169 -13.83 21.95 -4.38
CA THR A 169 -14.33 23.29 -4.66
C THR A 169 -15.62 23.52 -3.86
N LEU A 170 -15.75 24.68 -3.22
CA LEU A 170 -17.04 25.15 -2.71
C LEU A 170 -17.72 25.98 -3.79
N ASP A 171 -18.83 25.46 -4.33
CA ASP A 171 -19.52 26.11 -5.44
C ASP A 171 -20.40 27.24 -4.94
N THR A 172 -20.05 28.47 -5.31
CA THR A 172 -20.78 29.70 -5.02
C THR A 172 -21.51 30.25 -6.25
N SER A 173 -21.67 29.45 -7.32
CA SER A 173 -22.27 29.89 -8.59
C SER A 173 -23.76 30.21 -8.50
N ASP A 174 -24.47 29.72 -7.48
CA ASP A 174 -25.88 30.05 -7.26
C ASP A 174 -26.06 31.57 -7.03
N PRO A 175 -27.00 32.24 -7.70
CA PRO A 175 -27.23 33.68 -7.56
C PRO A 175 -27.39 34.19 -6.12
N LYS A 176 -27.86 33.36 -5.20
CA LYS A 176 -27.97 33.71 -3.77
C LYS A 176 -26.63 33.96 -3.10
N TYR A 177 -25.53 33.39 -3.64
CA TYR A 177 -24.17 33.54 -3.12
C TYR A 177 -23.32 34.56 -3.90
N ARG A 178 -23.92 35.32 -4.83
CA ARG A 178 -23.20 36.26 -5.71
C ARG A 178 -22.33 37.28 -4.98
N LEU A 179 -22.68 37.62 -3.74
CA LEU A 179 -21.96 38.60 -2.94
C LEU A 179 -20.94 37.93 -2.00
N LEU A 180 -20.92 36.61 -1.92
CA LEU A 180 -20.00 35.89 -1.08
C LEU A 180 -18.58 35.88 -1.70
N ARG A 181 -17.56 36.16 -0.90
CA ARG A 181 -16.15 36.11 -1.32
C ARG A 181 -15.33 35.24 -0.40
N PRO A 182 -14.36 34.44 -0.95
CA PRO A 182 -14.01 34.30 -2.37
C PRO A 182 -15.10 33.53 -3.15
N GLN A 183 -15.16 33.71 -4.49
CA GLN A 183 -16.02 32.90 -5.35
C GLN A 183 -15.31 31.58 -5.69
N ASN A 184 -16.04 30.46 -5.60
CA ASN A 184 -15.58 29.12 -5.92
C ASN A 184 -14.18 28.79 -5.35
N PRO A 185 -13.96 28.97 -4.03
CA PRO A 185 -12.65 28.62 -3.46
C PRO A 185 -12.39 27.15 -3.65
N GLU A 186 -11.12 26.83 -3.96
CA GLU A 186 -10.68 25.45 -4.18
C GLU A 186 -9.41 25.15 -3.41
N VAL A 187 -9.20 23.86 -3.13
CA VAL A 187 -7.99 23.35 -2.48
C VAL A 187 -7.67 21.97 -3.06
N SER A 188 -6.40 21.71 -3.24
CA SER A 188 -5.90 20.40 -3.70
C SER A 188 -5.15 19.71 -2.57
N PHE A 189 -5.36 18.40 -2.47
CA PHE A 189 -4.70 17.52 -1.52
C PHE A 189 -4.05 16.36 -2.26
N SER A 190 -2.91 15.88 -1.73
CA SER A 190 -2.27 14.65 -2.20
C SER A 190 -2.48 13.54 -1.19
N VAL A 191 -2.89 12.37 -1.67
CA VAL A 191 -3.15 11.19 -0.82
C VAL A 191 -1.82 10.55 -0.42
N LEU A 192 -1.56 10.48 0.88
CA LEU A 192 -0.37 9.87 1.45
C LEU A 192 -0.54 8.34 1.61
N ASP A 193 0.50 7.67 2.07
CA ASP A 193 0.51 6.22 2.27
C ASP A 193 -0.11 5.77 3.62
N SER A 194 -0.72 6.71 4.34
CA SER A 194 -1.49 6.55 5.58
C SER A 194 -2.84 7.23 5.47
N ASP A 195 -3.80 6.79 6.27
CA ASP A 195 -5.09 7.46 6.37
C ASP A 195 -4.90 8.80 7.09
N GLU A 196 -5.40 9.88 6.49
CA GLU A 196 -5.21 11.24 7.01
C GLU A 196 -6.51 12.04 6.98
N LEU A 197 -6.62 12.95 7.97
CA LEU A 197 -7.68 13.94 8.04
C LEU A 197 -7.15 15.26 7.45
N TYR A 198 -7.72 15.68 6.33
CA TYR A 198 -7.46 16.96 5.70
C TYR A 198 -8.43 18.02 6.19
N THR A 199 -8.03 19.28 6.10
CA THR A 199 -8.89 20.43 6.43
C THR A 199 -8.97 21.42 5.29
N PHE A 200 -10.20 21.87 4.97
CA PHE A 200 -10.47 22.95 4.02
C PHE A 200 -11.26 24.05 4.74
N ASP A 201 -10.65 25.20 5.00
CA ASP A 201 -11.21 26.26 5.83
C ASP A 201 -11.17 27.62 5.11
N PRO A 202 -11.94 27.81 4.02
CA PRO A 202 -12.05 29.11 3.36
C PRO A 202 -12.79 30.10 4.26
N LYS A 203 -12.26 31.34 4.32
CA LYS A 203 -12.88 32.44 5.07
C LYS A 203 -13.79 33.24 4.15
N PHE A 204 -15.09 33.11 4.32
CA PHE A 204 -16.07 33.88 3.56
C PHE A 204 -16.39 35.23 4.20
N HIS A 205 -16.65 36.21 3.34
CA HIS A 205 -17.23 37.50 3.71
C HIS A 205 -18.21 37.96 2.60
N GLU A 206 -19.20 38.74 2.97
CA GLU A 206 -20.09 39.33 1.99
C GLU A 206 -19.52 40.64 1.45
N GLU A 207 -19.44 40.76 0.13
CA GLU A 207 -19.13 42.01 -0.55
C GLU A 207 -20.34 42.96 -0.53
N ARG A 208 -20.15 44.16 0.02
CA ARG A 208 -21.21 45.16 0.03
C ARG A 208 -21.48 45.64 -1.39
N ALA A 209 -22.71 45.54 -1.87
CA ALA A 209 -23.12 46.12 -3.13
C ALA A 209 -22.90 47.64 -3.08
N ILE A 210 -22.00 48.15 -3.93
CA ILE A 210 -21.84 49.60 -4.11
C ILE A 210 -23.03 50.09 -4.91
N VAL A 211 -24.03 50.65 -4.22
CA VAL A 211 -25.11 51.35 -4.87
C VAL A 211 -24.52 52.63 -5.41
N LYS A 212 -24.17 52.69 -6.71
CA LYS A 212 -23.89 53.94 -7.40
C LYS A 212 -25.17 54.77 -7.37
N ARG A 213 -25.28 55.76 -6.45
CA ARG A 213 -26.35 56.75 -6.52
C ARG A 213 -26.17 57.45 -7.86
N ALA A 214 -27.17 57.35 -8.72
CA ALA A 214 -27.21 58.20 -9.93
C ALA A 214 -27.07 59.66 -9.47
N ALA A 215 -26.09 60.33 -10.03
CA ALA A 215 -25.94 61.77 -9.79
C ALA A 215 -27.28 62.42 -10.16
N VAL A 216 -27.96 62.99 -9.17
CA VAL A 216 -29.14 63.82 -9.44
C VAL A 216 -28.65 65.00 -10.25
N VAL A 217 -28.87 64.93 -11.56
CA VAL A 217 -28.66 66.09 -12.43
C VAL A 217 -29.68 67.12 -11.99
N GLY A 218 -29.23 68.12 -11.25
CA GLY A 218 -30.09 69.28 -10.86
C GLY A 218 -30.65 69.97 -12.09
N PRO A 219 -31.82 70.60 -11.96
CA PRO A 219 -32.44 71.26 -13.08
C PRO A 219 -31.48 72.32 -13.68
N HIS A 220 -31.30 72.21 -15.00
CA HIS A 220 -30.49 73.20 -15.73
C HIS A 220 -31.15 74.59 -15.52
N VAL A 221 -30.51 75.50 -14.82
CA VAL A 221 -30.85 76.86 -14.73
C VAL A 221 -30.59 77.51 -16.10
N PRO A 222 -31.56 78.02 -16.84
CA PRO A 222 -31.34 78.63 -18.13
C PRO A 222 -30.49 79.89 -17.94
N LYS A 223 -29.39 79.99 -18.68
CA LYS A 223 -28.52 81.18 -18.71
C LYS A 223 -29.21 82.30 -19.41
N ARG A 224 -29.50 83.42 -18.74
CA ARG A 224 -30.08 84.64 -19.39
C ARG A 224 -29.02 85.16 -20.38
N ILE A 225 -29.46 85.30 -21.64
CA ILE A 225 -28.72 86.01 -22.68
C ILE A 225 -29.16 87.46 -22.63
N ASN A 226 -28.24 88.39 -22.32
CA ASN A 226 -28.43 89.87 -22.48
C ASN A 226 -28.01 90.25 -23.87
#